data_109291f3384e7e74afc27176a1f7f73b
#
_entry.id   109291f3384e7e74afc27176a1f7f73b
#
_cell.length_a   1.000
_cell.length_b   1.000
_cell.length_c   1.000
_cell.angle_alpha   90.00
_cell.angle_beta   90.00
_cell.angle_gamma   90.00
#
_symmetry.space_group_name_H-M   'P 1'
#
loop_
_entity.id
_entity.type
_entity.pdbx_description
1 polymer ?
#
loop_
_entity_poly.entity_id
_entity_poly.type
_entity_poly.pdbx_seq_one_letter_code
_entity_poly.pdbx_strand_id
1 'polypeptide(L)'
;MTDVEVAIVGAGIGGLCLALSLQQAGISCRVYEAVPSLKPLGVGINLLPHAVRELDELGLLTALDAVAVRTRESVFFNRHGQLIYREPAGLEAGYDWPQFSIHRGDLQSLLLAATLARLGPDSVVCSHACSGFSQDERRVDLRFAAPDGTSVPAVRAAVAVGCDGIHSVLRKQLYPDEGAPRYSGVNMWRGVSRWQPILSGASMIRAGWLSVGKMVIYPIRDAIDDDGHQLVNWVAEIESPRAAQRDWSRAGRLEDFLPPFADWHFDWLDVPALIRAADSVLEYPMVDQDPLPRWSHGRVTLLGDAAHPMVPRGSNGAGQAIIDARYLAGALQHIGLGPEALEDYDRERVRATTDVVLTNRTNPPDAILRLVHERSGGRPFGDVVDVVGIEELRAISDNYKRVAGYDPARLKARASYVRSRANRTGDGR
;
A
#
# COMPACT_ATOMS: atom_id res chain seq x y z
N MET A 1 -15.14 17.83 -25.44
CA MET A 1 -13.89 17.07 -25.17
C MET A 1 -13.00 18.00 -24.39
N THR A 2 -12.45 17.54 -23.26
CA THR A 2 -11.58 18.36 -22.39
C THR A 2 -10.13 17.95 -22.65
N ASP A 3 -9.25 18.92 -22.88
CA ASP A 3 -7.81 18.65 -23.12
C ASP A 3 -7.02 18.89 -21.84
N VAL A 4 -6.17 17.91 -21.45
CA VAL A 4 -5.27 17.98 -20.29
C VAL A 4 -3.88 17.46 -20.68
N GLU A 5 -2.83 17.86 -19.97
CA GLU A 5 -1.50 17.30 -20.22
C GLU A 5 -1.44 15.84 -19.74
N VAL A 6 -1.83 15.58 -18.48
CA VAL A 6 -1.85 14.22 -17.91
C VAL A 6 -3.24 13.92 -17.36
N ALA A 7 -3.87 12.86 -17.86
CA ALA A 7 -5.11 12.32 -17.31
C ALA A 7 -4.81 11.15 -16.37
N ILE A 8 -5.26 11.24 -15.11
CA ILE A 8 -5.08 10.22 -14.09
C ILE A 8 -6.42 9.52 -13.88
N VAL A 9 -6.47 8.21 -14.07
CA VAL A 9 -7.67 7.40 -13.85
C VAL A 9 -7.61 6.74 -12.49
N GLY A 10 -8.45 7.18 -11.55
CA GLY A 10 -8.56 6.71 -10.18
C GLY A 10 -7.94 7.68 -9.14
N ALA A 11 -8.74 8.02 -8.12
CA ALA A 11 -8.37 8.89 -6.99
C ALA A 11 -7.96 8.08 -5.75
N GLY A 12 -7.30 6.94 -5.94
CA GLY A 12 -6.64 6.20 -4.88
C GLY A 12 -5.34 6.88 -4.42
N ILE A 13 -4.63 6.25 -3.47
CA ILE A 13 -3.37 6.77 -2.92
C ILE A 13 -2.37 7.10 -4.04
N GLY A 14 -2.16 6.17 -5.00
CA GLY A 14 -1.23 6.37 -6.11
C GLY A 14 -1.62 7.54 -7.01
N GLY A 15 -2.91 7.64 -7.42
CA GLY A 15 -3.39 8.69 -8.30
C GLY A 15 -3.32 10.08 -7.68
N LEU A 16 -3.69 10.21 -6.41
CA LEU A 16 -3.59 11.49 -5.68
C LEU A 16 -2.13 11.89 -5.42
N CYS A 17 -1.25 10.93 -5.09
CA CYS A 17 0.19 11.18 -5.00
C CYS A 17 0.80 11.61 -6.34
N LEU A 18 0.34 11.01 -7.46
CA LEU A 18 0.78 11.41 -8.78
C LEU A 18 0.34 12.85 -9.10
N ALA A 19 -0.91 13.20 -8.81
CA ALA A 19 -1.41 14.57 -9.03
C ALA A 19 -0.58 15.61 -8.26
N LEU A 20 -0.28 15.35 -6.98
CA LEU A 20 0.58 16.23 -6.17
C LEU A 20 2.02 16.29 -6.70
N SER A 21 2.56 15.17 -7.17
CA SER A 21 3.92 15.09 -7.73
C SER A 21 4.03 15.84 -9.05
N LEU A 22 3.03 15.73 -9.93
CA LEU A 22 2.95 16.48 -11.19
C LEU A 22 2.81 17.98 -10.92
N GLN A 23 2.00 18.37 -9.94
CA GLN A 23 1.89 19.77 -9.53
C GLN A 23 3.24 20.32 -9.07
N GLN A 24 3.99 19.57 -8.26
CA GLN A 24 5.35 19.96 -7.83
C GLN A 24 6.31 20.06 -9.03
N ALA A 25 6.19 19.15 -10.00
CA ALA A 25 6.94 19.15 -11.25
C ALA A 25 6.56 20.30 -12.21
N GLY A 26 5.40 20.94 -11.98
CA GLY A 26 4.88 22.01 -12.83
C GLY A 26 4.15 21.51 -14.07
N ILE A 27 3.63 20.29 -14.05
CA ILE A 27 2.86 19.64 -15.10
C ILE A 27 1.39 19.67 -14.71
N SER A 28 0.52 20.08 -15.64
CA SER A 28 -0.92 20.10 -15.39
C SER A 28 -1.52 18.70 -15.46
N CYS A 29 -2.47 18.40 -14.57
CA CYS A 29 -3.14 17.11 -14.59
C CYS A 29 -4.57 17.21 -14.05
N ARG A 30 -5.37 16.18 -14.34
CA ARG A 30 -6.70 16.02 -13.76
C ARG A 30 -6.93 14.55 -13.42
N VAL A 31 -7.56 14.33 -12.26
CA VAL A 31 -7.90 12.98 -11.75
C VAL A 31 -9.37 12.71 -12.04
N TYR A 32 -9.68 11.52 -12.57
CA TYR A 32 -11.02 11.05 -12.88
C TYR A 32 -11.35 9.83 -12.03
N GLU A 33 -12.41 9.92 -11.23
CA GLU A 33 -12.79 8.91 -10.25
C GLU A 33 -14.18 8.35 -10.54
N ALA A 34 -14.31 7.03 -10.46
CA ALA A 34 -15.55 6.33 -10.78
C ALA A 34 -16.67 6.61 -9.78
N VAL A 35 -16.36 6.70 -8.47
CA VAL A 35 -17.38 6.91 -7.45
C VAL A 35 -17.89 8.36 -7.43
N PRO A 36 -19.16 8.57 -7.00
CA PRO A 36 -19.74 9.93 -6.90
C PRO A 36 -19.06 10.80 -5.85
N SER A 37 -18.52 10.18 -4.78
CA SER A 37 -17.77 10.87 -3.73
C SER A 37 -16.80 9.92 -3.06
N LEU A 38 -15.61 10.41 -2.76
CA LEU A 38 -14.62 9.69 -1.99
C LEU A 38 -15.03 9.69 -0.51
N LYS A 39 -15.17 8.49 0.05
CA LYS A 39 -15.47 8.28 1.47
C LYS A 39 -14.28 7.60 2.14
N PRO A 40 -13.96 7.93 3.40
CA PRO A 40 -12.90 7.27 4.14
C PRO A 40 -13.30 5.82 4.46
N LEU A 41 -13.02 4.91 3.54
CA LEU A 41 -13.31 3.49 3.67
C LEU A 41 -12.02 2.70 3.90
N GLY A 42 -12.15 1.59 4.57
CA GLY A 42 -11.09 0.59 4.70
C GLY A 42 -10.64 0.37 6.14
N VAL A 43 -9.44 -0.12 6.24
CA VAL A 43 -8.78 -0.59 7.45
C VAL A 43 -7.35 0.01 7.51
N GLY A 44 -6.55 -0.43 8.45
CA GLY A 44 -5.18 0.07 8.60
C GLY A 44 -4.27 -0.31 7.43
N ILE A 45 -3.31 0.57 7.15
CA ILE A 45 -2.14 0.32 6.31
C ILE A 45 -0.89 0.84 7.00
N ASN A 46 0.28 0.39 6.50
CA ASN A 46 1.57 0.87 6.99
C ASN A 46 2.31 1.61 5.86
N LEU A 47 2.94 2.71 6.22
CA LEU A 47 3.82 3.50 5.37
C LEU A 47 5.25 3.34 5.88
N LEU A 48 6.08 2.62 5.15
CA LEU A 48 7.48 2.39 5.47
C LEU A 48 8.32 3.65 5.16
N PRO A 49 9.53 3.80 5.71
CA PRO A 49 10.33 5.03 5.60
C PRO A 49 10.54 5.54 4.17
N HIS A 50 10.65 4.66 3.17
CA HIS A 50 10.82 5.06 1.77
C HIS A 50 9.58 5.75 1.18
N ALA A 51 8.38 5.35 1.60
CA ALA A 51 7.14 6.00 1.21
C ALA A 51 6.94 7.32 1.96
N VAL A 52 7.27 7.33 3.26
CA VAL A 52 7.16 8.54 4.09
C VAL A 52 8.11 9.62 3.62
N ARG A 53 9.32 9.27 3.18
CA ARG A 53 10.24 10.21 2.53
C ARG A 53 9.60 10.93 1.34
N GLU A 54 8.92 10.21 0.47
CA GLU A 54 8.27 10.81 -0.69
C GLU A 54 7.09 11.73 -0.30
N LEU A 55 6.35 11.36 0.74
CA LEU A 55 5.27 12.19 1.29
C LEU A 55 5.82 13.42 2.03
N ASP A 56 6.98 13.32 2.67
CA ASP A 56 7.69 14.46 3.26
C ASP A 56 8.17 15.45 2.19
N GLU A 57 8.73 14.96 1.08
CA GLU A 57 9.08 15.81 -0.07
C GLU A 57 7.86 16.50 -0.72
N LEU A 58 6.67 15.94 -0.55
CA LEU A 58 5.40 16.58 -0.89
C LEU A 58 4.91 17.55 0.21
N GLY A 59 5.64 17.70 1.33
CA GLY A 59 5.26 18.58 2.45
C GLY A 59 4.06 18.08 3.24
N LEU A 60 3.89 16.76 3.36
CA LEU A 60 2.74 16.13 4.02
C LEU A 60 3.08 15.51 5.38
N LEU A 61 4.34 15.54 5.83
CA LEU A 61 4.79 14.86 7.05
C LEU A 61 4.02 15.34 8.29
N THR A 62 3.89 16.65 8.49
CA THR A 62 3.17 17.21 9.64
C THR A 62 1.69 16.79 9.65
N ALA A 63 1.05 16.73 8.49
CA ALA A 63 -0.33 16.30 8.39
C ALA A 63 -0.51 14.80 8.66
N LEU A 64 0.48 13.98 8.28
CA LEU A 64 0.53 12.55 8.62
C LEU A 64 0.69 12.35 10.13
N ASP A 65 1.59 13.09 10.77
CA ASP A 65 1.81 13.01 12.22
C ASP A 65 0.55 13.31 13.04
N ALA A 66 -0.35 14.16 12.51
CA ALA A 66 -1.58 14.52 13.19
C ALA A 66 -2.64 13.40 13.19
N VAL A 67 -2.55 12.42 12.28
CA VAL A 67 -3.60 11.41 12.07
C VAL A 67 -3.10 9.95 12.08
N ALA A 68 -1.80 9.74 12.15
CA ALA A 68 -1.18 8.42 12.09
C ALA A 68 -0.42 8.11 13.38
N VAL A 69 -0.09 6.84 13.61
CA VAL A 69 0.77 6.40 14.71
C VAL A 69 2.17 6.14 14.16
N ARG A 70 3.19 6.78 14.76
CA ARG A 70 4.59 6.46 14.46
C ARG A 70 4.93 5.07 14.97
N THR A 71 5.13 4.12 14.08
CA THR A 71 5.55 2.76 14.43
C THR A 71 7.00 2.78 14.89
N ARG A 72 7.27 2.27 16.08
CA ARG A 72 8.59 2.27 16.70
C ARG A 72 9.31 0.93 16.60
N GLU A 73 8.55 -0.16 16.47
CA GLU A 73 9.10 -1.50 16.44
C GLU A 73 8.24 -2.47 15.61
N SER A 74 8.88 -3.52 15.13
CA SER A 74 8.24 -4.69 14.53
C SER A 74 8.52 -5.89 15.44
N VAL A 75 7.46 -6.59 15.88
CA VAL A 75 7.56 -7.66 16.88
C VAL A 75 6.89 -8.92 16.37
N PHE A 76 7.58 -10.05 16.53
CA PHE A 76 7.12 -11.35 16.05
C PHE A 76 6.95 -12.31 17.22
N PHE A 77 5.80 -12.97 17.29
CA PHE A 77 5.45 -13.95 18.32
C PHE A 77 5.02 -15.27 17.71
N ASN A 78 5.19 -16.36 18.44
CA ASN A 78 4.55 -17.62 18.07
C ASN A 78 3.05 -17.63 18.49
N ARG A 79 2.35 -18.72 18.16
CA ARG A 79 0.93 -18.89 18.54
C ARG A 79 0.68 -18.97 20.06
N HIS A 80 1.70 -19.11 20.86
CA HIS A 80 1.63 -19.16 22.33
C HIS A 80 1.94 -17.81 22.98
N GLY A 81 2.14 -16.75 22.18
CA GLY A 81 2.48 -15.42 22.68
C GLY A 81 3.94 -15.25 23.09
N GLN A 82 4.81 -16.22 22.78
CA GLN A 82 6.24 -16.14 23.08
C GLN A 82 6.98 -15.33 22.00
N LEU A 83 7.85 -14.44 22.46
CA LEU A 83 8.65 -13.58 21.58
C LEU A 83 9.61 -14.41 20.73
N ILE A 84 9.56 -14.19 19.42
CA ILE A 84 10.49 -14.74 18.43
C ILE A 84 11.58 -13.72 18.08
N TYR A 85 11.16 -12.54 17.67
CA TYR A 85 12.07 -11.51 17.18
C TYR A 85 11.48 -10.12 17.38
N ARG A 86 12.34 -9.17 17.67
CA ARG A 86 11.98 -7.76 17.79
C ARG A 86 13.05 -6.93 17.11
N GLU A 87 12.62 -5.96 16.31
CA GLU A 87 13.51 -4.98 15.71
C GLU A 87 12.92 -3.58 15.80
N PRO A 88 13.75 -2.54 15.92
CA PRO A 88 13.29 -1.16 15.85
C PRO A 88 12.77 -0.83 14.45
N ALA A 89 11.87 0.17 14.34
CA ALA A 89 11.29 0.62 13.08
C ALA A 89 11.34 2.16 12.98
N GLY A 90 11.30 2.67 11.74
CA GLY A 90 11.30 4.10 11.49
C GLY A 90 12.49 4.82 12.14
N LEU A 91 12.23 5.90 12.86
CA LEU A 91 13.26 6.71 13.53
C LEU A 91 14.08 5.88 14.53
N GLU A 92 13.46 4.96 15.25
CA GLU A 92 14.14 4.10 16.22
C GLU A 92 15.13 3.12 15.56
N ALA A 93 14.95 2.83 14.27
CA ALA A 93 15.87 2.04 13.46
C ALA A 93 16.95 2.88 12.75
N GLY A 94 17.03 4.18 13.06
CA GLY A 94 18.03 5.09 12.50
C GLY A 94 17.71 5.63 11.10
N TYR A 95 16.46 5.53 10.66
CA TYR A 95 16.00 6.24 9.47
C TYR A 95 15.82 7.73 9.75
N ASP A 96 16.00 8.56 8.74
CA ASP A 96 15.70 10.00 8.81
C ASP A 96 14.18 10.28 8.76
N TRP A 97 13.37 9.29 8.38
CA TRP A 97 11.91 9.35 8.27
C TRP A 97 11.23 8.31 9.18
N PRO A 98 10.09 8.67 9.80
CA PRO A 98 9.32 7.70 10.58
C PRO A 98 8.72 6.60 9.68
N GLN A 99 8.31 5.51 10.31
CA GLN A 99 7.32 4.59 9.76
C GLN A 99 5.97 4.95 10.37
N PHE A 100 4.89 4.92 9.58
CA PHE A 100 3.55 5.17 10.07
C PHE A 100 2.63 3.97 9.91
N SER A 101 1.77 3.76 10.91
CA SER A 101 0.54 2.97 10.79
C SER A 101 -0.63 3.95 10.78
N ILE A 102 -1.53 3.83 9.80
CA ILE A 102 -2.59 4.82 9.55
C ILE A 102 -3.85 4.15 9.04
N HIS A 103 -5.02 4.72 9.29
CA HIS A 103 -6.25 4.33 8.62
C HIS A 103 -6.16 4.72 7.13
N ARG A 104 -6.44 3.76 6.23
CA ARG A 104 -6.31 3.98 4.78
C ARG A 104 -7.16 5.14 4.27
N GLY A 105 -8.38 5.27 4.80
CA GLY A 105 -9.28 6.38 4.47
C GLY A 105 -8.76 7.74 4.92
N ASP A 106 -8.08 7.82 6.06
CA ASP A 106 -7.47 9.06 6.55
C ASP A 106 -6.33 9.51 5.64
N LEU A 107 -5.48 8.57 5.20
CA LEU A 107 -4.43 8.87 4.23
C LEU A 107 -5.02 9.37 2.90
N GLN A 108 -6.05 8.71 2.38
CA GLN A 108 -6.70 9.13 1.15
C GLN A 108 -7.34 10.52 1.29
N SER A 109 -8.00 10.79 2.42
CA SER A 109 -8.63 12.10 2.71
C SER A 109 -7.59 13.21 2.81
N LEU A 110 -6.45 12.94 3.45
CA LEU A 110 -5.32 13.86 3.55
C LEU A 110 -4.76 14.21 2.16
N LEU A 111 -4.51 13.19 1.34
CA LEU A 111 -4.03 13.36 -0.03
C LEU A 111 -5.03 14.13 -0.90
N LEU A 112 -6.33 13.80 -0.78
CA LEU A 112 -7.41 14.52 -1.50
C LEU A 112 -7.46 15.98 -1.10
N ALA A 113 -7.45 16.27 0.20
CA ALA A 113 -7.47 17.66 0.70
C ALA A 113 -6.26 18.46 0.18
N ALA A 114 -5.07 17.87 0.21
CA ALA A 114 -3.87 18.49 -0.34
C ALA A 114 -3.97 18.72 -1.86
N THR A 115 -4.54 17.75 -2.59
CA THR A 115 -4.75 17.86 -4.04
C THR A 115 -5.69 19.01 -4.37
N LEU A 116 -6.87 19.07 -3.74
CA LEU A 116 -7.85 20.13 -3.97
C LEU A 116 -7.29 21.50 -3.57
N ALA A 117 -6.56 21.59 -2.46
CA ALA A 117 -5.96 22.85 -2.01
C ALA A 117 -4.90 23.40 -2.98
N ARG A 118 -4.11 22.53 -3.62
CA ARG A 118 -2.97 22.93 -4.47
C ARG A 118 -3.32 23.03 -5.95
N LEU A 119 -4.21 22.17 -6.45
CA LEU A 119 -4.59 22.11 -7.87
C LEU A 119 -5.97 22.75 -8.15
N GLY A 120 -6.72 23.05 -7.10
CA GLY A 120 -8.08 23.60 -7.21
C GLY A 120 -9.20 22.55 -7.18
N PRO A 121 -10.46 22.98 -6.96
CA PRO A 121 -11.59 22.07 -6.74
C PRO A 121 -11.92 21.18 -7.95
N ASP A 122 -11.63 21.64 -9.17
CA ASP A 122 -11.91 20.91 -10.41
C ASP A 122 -10.82 19.90 -10.79
N SER A 123 -9.80 19.73 -9.95
CA SER A 123 -8.67 18.82 -10.22
C SER A 123 -9.04 17.35 -10.04
N VAL A 124 -10.08 17.03 -9.27
CA VAL A 124 -10.60 15.68 -9.07
C VAL A 124 -12.06 15.63 -9.51
N VAL A 125 -12.33 14.87 -10.55
CA VAL A 125 -13.66 14.77 -11.16
C VAL A 125 -14.25 13.41 -10.83
N CYS A 126 -15.22 13.38 -9.92
CA CYS A 126 -15.97 12.19 -9.54
C CYS A 126 -17.03 11.80 -10.57
N SER A 127 -17.67 10.63 -10.40
CA SER A 127 -18.66 10.07 -11.33
C SER A 127 -18.17 9.89 -12.76
N HIS A 128 -16.88 9.58 -12.93
CA HIS A 128 -16.22 9.34 -14.21
C HIS A 128 -15.58 7.95 -14.20
N ALA A 129 -16.38 6.89 -14.37
CA ALA A 129 -15.88 5.53 -14.51
C ALA A 129 -15.25 5.34 -15.89
N CYS A 130 -13.93 5.08 -15.92
CA CYS A 130 -13.24 4.83 -17.19
C CYS A 130 -13.79 3.55 -17.83
N SER A 131 -14.14 3.64 -19.12
CA SER A 131 -14.63 2.50 -19.92
C SER A 131 -13.64 2.06 -21.01
N GLY A 132 -12.51 2.74 -21.15
CA GLY A 132 -11.44 2.40 -22.08
C GLY A 132 -10.82 3.62 -22.72
N PHE A 133 -9.86 3.37 -23.63
CA PHE A 133 -9.14 4.42 -24.33
C PHE A 133 -8.89 4.07 -25.81
N SER A 134 -8.50 5.09 -26.56
CA SER A 134 -7.83 4.97 -27.86
C SER A 134 -6.68 5.97 -27.92
N GLN A 135 -5.64 5.70 -28.69
CA GLN A 135 -4.49 6.59 -28.79
C GLN A 135 -3.92 6.62 -30.22
N ASP A 136 -3.24 7.71 -30.53
CA ASP A 136 -2.39 7.88 -31.67
C ASP A 136 -0.96 8.30 -31.26
N GLU A 137 -0.11 8.69 -32.17
CA GLU A 137 1.28 9.11 -31.89
C GLU A 137 1.37 10.37 -31.02
N ARG A 138 0.31 11.18 -30.94
CA ARG A 138 0.33 12.51 -30.27
C ARG A 138 -0.46 12.57 -28.99
N ARG A 139 -1.50 11.72 -28.82
CA ARG A 139 -2.47 11.85 -27.73
C ARG A 139 -3.19 10.54 -27.41
N VAL A 140 -3.85 10.53 -26.27
CA VAL A 140 -4.78 9.47 -25.85
C VAL A 140 -6.15 10.09 -25.58
N ASP A 141 -7.20 9.44 -26.07
CA ASP A 141 -8.60 9.78 -25.81
C ASP A 141 -9.20 8.74 -24.84
N LEU A 142 -9.57 9.17 -23.64
CA LEU A 142 -10.20 8.35 -22.61
C LEU A 142 -11.72 8.46 -22.71
N ARG A 143 -12.42 7.35 -22.60
CA ARG A 143 -13.87 7.26 -22.53
C ARG A 143 -14.33 6.99 -21.10
N PHE A 144 -15.39 7.68 -20.69
CA PHE A 144 -15.96 7.55 -19.35
C PHE A 144 -17.47 7.37 -19.40
N ALA A 145 -18.01 6.78 -18.32
CA ALA A 145 -19.43 6.68 -18.06
C ALA A 145 -19.74 7.21 -16.64
N ALA A 146 -20.91 7.78 -16.48
CA ALA A 146 -21.47 8.13 -15.17
C ALA A 146 -21.93 6.84 -14.44
N PRO A 147 -22.22 6.89 -13.13
CA PRO A 147 -22.66 5.71 -12.35
C PRO A 147 -23.93 5.04 -12.87
N ASP A 148 -24.80 5.76 -13.56
CA ASP A 148 -26.01 5.24 -14.22
C ASP A 148 -25.73 4.59 -15.59
N GLY A 149 -24.47 4.56 -16.02
CA GLY A 149 -24.03 4.01 -17.30
C GLY A 149 -24.14 4.99 -18.47
N THR A 150 -24.60 6.22 -18.27
CA THR A 150 -24.64 7.22 -19.35
C THR A 150 -23.23 7.67 -19.72
N SER A 151 -23.00 7.84 -21.04
CA SER A 151 -21.71 8.32 -21.54
C SER A 151 -21.51 9.80 -21.16
N VAL A 152 -20.33 10.11 -20.63
CA VAL A 152 -19.92 11.49 -20.37
C VAL A 152 -18.87 11.94 -21.38
N PRO A 153 -18.58 13.24 -21.52
CA PRO A 153 -17.63 13.74 -22.51
C PRO A 153 -16.26 13.07 -22.38
N ALA A 154 -15.70 12.61 -23.49
CA ALA A 154 -14.37 12.04 -23.54
C ALA A 154 -13.29 13.05 -23.16
N VAL A 155 -12.19 12.57 -22.62
CA VAL A 155 -11.03 13.36 -22.20
C VAL A 155 -9.85 13.04 -23.11
N ARG A 156 -9.21 14.09 -23.60
CA ARG A 156 -8.00 13.99 -24.42
C ARG A 156 -6.80 14.39 -23.57
N ALA A 157 -5.72 13.61 -23.64
CA ALA A 157 -4.50 13.89 -22.91
C ALA A 157 -3.24 13.63 -23.75
N ALA A 158 -2.14 14.25 -23.37
CA ALA A 158 -0.83 13.86 -23.92
C ALA A 158 -0.39 12.51 -23.35
N VAL A 159 -0.71 12.25 -22.06
CA VAL A 159 -0.42 10.98 -21.37
C VAL A 159 -1.61 10.59 -20.49
N ALA A 160 -1.94 9.29 -20.43
CA ALA A 160 -2.91 8.74 -19.49
C ALA A 160 -2.25 7.74 -18.54
N VAL A 161 -2.61 7.83 -17.24
CA VAL A 161 -2.08 6.96 -16.20
C VAL A 161 -3.21 6.22 -15.50
N GLY A 162 -3.21 4.88 -15.59
CA GLY A 162 -4.15 3.99 -14.90
C GLY A 162 -3.74 3.80 -13.45
N CYS A 163 -4.45 4.46 -12.54
CA CYS A 163 -4.36 4.32 -11.08
C CYS A 163 -5.66 3.70 -10.52
N ASP A 164 -6.38 2.93 -11.35
CA ASP A 164 -7.72 2.40 -11.14
C ASP A 164 -7.74 1.04 -10.40
N GLY A 165 -6.61 0.71 -9.75
CA GLY A 165 -6.50 -0.39 -8.80
C GLY A 165 -6.53 -1.79 -9.44
N ILE A 166 -6.74 -2.81 -8.61
CA ILE A 166 -6.69 -4.22 -9.01
C ILE A 166 -7.74 -4.61 -10.06
N HIS A 167 -8.77 -3.80 -10.24
CA HIS A 167 -9.81 -4.00 -11.27
C HIS A 167 -9.63 -3.12 -12.50
N SER A 168 -8.42 -2.59 -12.70
CA SER A 168 -8.08 -1.65 -13.76
C SER A 168 -8.67 -2.01 -15.13
N VAL A 169 -9.43 -1.05 -15.68
CA VAL A 169 -9.96 -1.13 -17.03
C VAL A 169 -8.85 -0.95 -18.06
N LEU A 170 -7.89 -0.05 -17.76
CA LEU A 170 -6.75 0.18 -18.64
C LEU A 170 -5.88 -1.08 -18.73
N ARG A 171 -5.60 -1.75 -17.61
CA ARG A 171 -4.87 -3.03 -17.60
C ARG A 171 -5.58 -4.09 -18.43
N LYS A 172 -6.88 -4.25 -18.24
CA LYS A 172 -7.67 -5.21 -19.04
C LYS A 172 -7.60 -4.95 -20.56
N GLN A 173 -7.60 -3.68 -20.94
CA GLN A 173 -7.50 -3.32 -22.36
C GLN A 173 -6.09 -3.56 -22.91
N LEU A 174 -5.04 -3.33 -22.10
CA LEU A 174 -3.65 -3.56 -22.49
C LEU A 174 -3.30 -5.06 -22.48
N TYR A 175 -3.90 -5.83 -21.56
CA TYR A 175 -3.63 -7.26 -21.35
C TYR A 175 -4.93 -8.07 -21.28
N PRO A 176 -5.68 -8.20 -22.40
CA PRO A 176 -7.00 -8.85 -22.41
C PRO A 176 -6.94 -10.33 -22.04
N ASP A 177 -5.82 -10.99 -22.30
CA ASP A 177 -5.63 -12.44 -22.10
C ASP A 177 -4.93 -12.78 -20.76
N GLU A 178 -4.75 -11.81 -19.85
CA GLU A 178 -4.00 -12.02 -18.59
C GLU A 178 -4.64 -13.05 -17.65
N GLY A 179 -5.95 -13.24 -17.75
CA GLY A 179 -6.68 -14.16 -16.87
C GLY A 179 -7.07 -13.56 -15.51
N ALA A 180 -7.46 -14.45 -14.60
CA ALA A 180 -7.90 -14.06 -13.26
C ALA A 180 -6.74 -13.86 -12.30
N PRO A 181 -6.86 -12.96 -11.29
CA PRO A 181 -5.88 -12.85 -10.22
C PRO A 181 -5.62 -14.19 -9.53
N ARG A 182 -4.36 -14.37 -9.14
CA ARG A 182 -3.87 -15.59 -8.50
C ARG A 182 -4.25 -15.59 -7.02
N TYR A 183 -4.93 -16.62 -6.59
CA TYR A 183 -5.21 -16.86 -5.17
C TYR A 183 -3.99 -17.48 -4.46
N SER A 184 -3.61 -16.93 -3.31
CA SER A 184 -2.42 -17.35 -2.55
C SER A 184 -2.64 -18.58 -1.66
N GLY A 185 -3.85 -19.12 -1.61
CA GLY A 185 -4.20 -20.18 -0.66
C GLY A 185 -4.57 -19.65 0.74
N VAL A 186 -4.77 -18.34 0.91
CA VAL A 186 -5.07 -17.70 2.20
C VAL A 186 -6.27 -16.79 2.09
N ASN A 187 -7.21 -16.93 3.00
CA ASN A 187 -8.24 -15.93 3.25
C ASN A 187 -7.83 -15.06 4.45
N MET A 188 -8.23 -13.81 4.42
CA MET A 188 -7.97 -12.86 5.50
C MET A 188 -9.24 -12.16 5.93
N TRP A 189 -9.35 -11.96 7.23
CA TRP A 189 -10.38 -11.15 7.88
C TRP A 189 -9.74 -9.95 8.54
N ARG A 190 -10.36 -8.81 8.40
CA ARG A 190 -9.80 -7.55 8.88
C ARG A 190 -10.83 -6.77 9.67
N GLY A 191 -10.40 -6.21 10.80
CA GLY A 191 -11.23 -5.35 11.62
C GLY A 191 -10.41 -4.25 12.26
N VAL A 192 -11.14 -3.29 12.83
CA VAL A 192 -10.59 -2.22 13.66
C VAL A 192 -11.35 -2.24 14.98
N SER A 193 -10.60 -2.30 16.08
CA SER A 193 -11.14 -2.35 17.43
C SER A 193 -10.66 -1.14 18.23
N ARG A 194 -11.53 -0.56 19.06
CA ARG A 194 -11.13 0.34 20.13
C ARG A 194 -10.50 -0.50 21.24
N TRP A 195 -9.23 -0.24 21.56
CA TRP A 195 -8.48 -1.06 22.49
C TRP A 195 -7.44 -0.26 23.27
N GLN A 196 -7.04 -0.78 24.45
CA GLN A 196 -5.91 -0.21 25.18
C GLN A 196 -4.61 -0.38 24.40
N PRO A 197 -3.62 0.51 24.55
CA PRO A 197 -2.33 0.38 23.92
C PRO A 197 -1.69 -0.99 24.18
N ILE A 198 -1.26 -1.67 23.10
CA ILE A 198 -0.66 -3.01 23.16
C ILE A 198 0.87 -2.85 23.12
N LEU A 199 1.62 -3.54 23.99
CA LEU A 199 3.09 -3.44 24.13
C LEU A 199 3.52 -1.97 24.30
N SER A 200 4.29 -1.42 23.36
CA SER A 200 4.72 -0.02 23.40
C SER A 200 3.62 0.99 22.97
N GLY A 201 2.44 0.53 22.56
CA GLY A 201 1.41 1.37 21.94
C GLY A 201 1.78 1.85 20.53
N ALA A 202 2.93 1.42 20.01
CA ALA A 202 3.46 1.80 18.70
C ALA A 202 4.11 0.60 17.97
N SER A 203 3.67 -0.60 18.31
CA SER A 203 4.22 -1.86 17.81
C SER A 203 3.46 -2.36 16.60
N MET A 204 4.17 -2.80 15.56
CA MET A 204 3.64 -3.64 14.51
C MET A 204 3.87 -5.11 14.89
N ILE A 205 2.82 -5.80 15.26
CA ILE A 205 2.86 -7.15 15.84
C ILE A 205 2.47 -8.16 14.77
N ARG A 206 3.20 -9.27 14.69
CA ARG A 206 2.85 -10.46 13.91
C ARG A 206 2.91 -11.67 14.83
N ALA A 207 1.86 -12.49 14.83
CA ALA A 207 1.80 -13.67 15.71
C ALA A 207 1.28 -14.90 14.97
N GLY A 208 1.85 -16.07 15.28
CA GLY A 208 1.48 -17.35 14.70
C GLY A 208 1.94 -17.56 13.27
N TRP A 209 1.48 -18.65 12.65
CA TRP A 209 1.75 -18.97 11.25
C TRP A 209 0.49 -19.52 10.57
N LEU A 210 0.38 -19.34 9.27
CA LEU A 210 -0.82 -19.55 8.45
C LEU A 210 -1.55 -20.88 8.68
N SER A 211 -0.81 -21.96 8.90
CA SER A 211 -1.37 -23.32 9.12
C SER A 211 -2.13 -23.47 10.45
N VAL A 212 -1.88 -22.58 11.40
CA VAL A 212 -2.53 -22.57 12.73
C VAL A 212 -3.24 -21.24 13.03
N GLY A 213 -3.31 -20.36 12.03
CA GLY A 213 -3.76 -18.99 12.16
C GLY A 213 -2.61 -18.02 12.37
N LYS A 214 -2.69 -16.87 11.71
CA LYS A 214 -1.73 -15.76 11.82
C LYS A 214 -2.46 -14.46 12.06
N MET A 215 -1.93 -13.64 12.95
CA MET A 215 -2.42 -12.29 13.24
C MET A 215 -1.37 -11.24 12.87
N VAL A 216 -1.83 -10.13 12.30
CA VAL A 216 -1.07 -8.88 12.18
C VAL A 216 -1.86 -7.79 12.91
N ILE A 217 -1.25 -7.12 13.87
CA ILE A 217 -1.93 -6.18 14.78
C ILE A 217 -1.09 -4.92 14.91
N TYR A 218 -1.69 -3.74 14.74
CA TYR A 218 -1.01 -2.46 14.91
C TYR A 218 -2.01 -1.32 15.16
N PRO A 219 -1.64 -0.30 15.98
CA PRO A 219 -2.48 0.87 16.18
C PRO A 219 -2.48 1.74 14.91
N ILE A 220 -3.61 2.37 14.58
CA ILE A 220 -3.78 3.24 13.41
C ILE A 220 -4.25 4.66 13.76
N ARG A 221 -4.64 4.88 15.01
CA ARG A 221 -4.93 6.18 15.59
C ARG A 221 -4.69 6.11 17.09
N ASP A 222 -4.05 7.13 17.61
CA ASP A 222 -3.70 7.22 19.02
C ASP A 222 -4.71 8.08 19.79
N ALA A 223 -4.81 7.86 21.11
CA ALA A 223 -5.54 8.71 22.06
C ALA A 223 -6.93 9.14 21.55
N ILE A 224 -7.78 8.17 21.18
CA ILE A 224 -9.11 8.44 20.59
C ILE A 224 -10.15 8.92 21.63
N ASP A 225 -9.82 8.82 22.91
CA ASP A 225 -10.65 9.22 24.04
C ASP A 225 -9.80 9.54 25.29
N ASP A 226 -10.46 9.99 26.35
CA ASP A 226 -9.81 10.41 27.61
C ASP A 226 -9.18 9.23 28.36
N ASP A 227 -9.56 7.99 28.09
CA ASP A 227 -8.99 6.77 28.67
C ASP A 227 -7.72 6.32 27.94
N GLY A 228 -7.31 7.03 26.87
CA GLY A 228 -6.11 6.74 26.10
C GLY A 228 -6.22 5.53 25.19
N HIS A 229 -7.44 5.11 24.83
CA HIS A 229 -7.63 4.03 23.87
C HIS A 229 -7.07 4.41 22.48
N GLN A 230 -6.71 3.39 21.73
CA GLN A 230 -6.29 3.47 20.33
C GLN A 230 -7.33 2.80 19.41
N LEU A 231 -7.37 3.21 18.15
CA LEU A 231 -7.90 2.35 17.10
C LEU A 231 -6.83 1.36 16.70
N VAL A 232 -7.07 0.09 16.94
CA VAL A 232 -6.16 -1.01 16.65
C VAL A 232 -6.69 -1.79 15.45
N ASN A 233 -5.95 -1.76 14.36
CA ASN A 233 -6.22 -2.62 13.20
C ASN A 233 -5.67 -4.02 13.44
N TRP A 234 -6.47 -5.03 13.06
CA TRP A 234 -6.00 -6.40 13.04
C TRP A 234 -6.37 -7.11 11.74
N VAL A 235 -5.54 -8.07 11.37
CA VAL A 235 -5.74 -8.96 10.22
C VAL A 235 -5.55 -10.39 10.71
N ALA A 236 -6.57 -11.22 10.59
CA ALA A 236 -6.51 -12.66 10.78
C ALA A 236 -6.32 -13.34 9.42
N GLU A 237 -5.31 -14.17 9.28
CA GLU A 237 -4.96 -14.88 8.05
C GLU A 237 -5.00 -16.40 8.31
N ILE A 238 -5.71 -17.13 7.44
CA ILE A 238 -5.86 -18.59 7.57
C ILE A 238 -5.69 -19.24 6.21
N GLU A 239 -4.91 -20.30 6.13
CA GLU A 239 -4.84 -21.14 4.93
C GLU A 239 -6.19 -21.77 4.62
N SER A 240 -6.61 -21.66 3.36
CA SER A 240 -7.88 -22.21 2.90
C SER A 240 -7.76 -22.71 1.46
N PRO A 241 -8.21 -23.93 1.15
CA PRO A 241 -8.21 -24.43 -0.23
C PRO A 241 -9.22 -23.70 -1.13
N ARG A 242 -10.15 -22.93 -0.54
CA ARG A 242 -11.20 -22.19 -1.25
C ARG A 242 -11.01 -20.71 -1.02
N ALA A 243 -10.90 -19.95 -2.12
CA ALA A 243 -10.92 -18.50 -2.07
C ALA A 243 -12.29 -18.00 -1.60
N ALA A 244 -12.30 -16.99 -0.72
CA ALA A 244 -13.49 -16.18 -0.45
C ALA A 244 -13.95 -15.46 -1.73
N GLN A 245 -15.17 -14.97 -1.76
CA GLN A 245 -15.64 -14.16 -2.88
C GLN A 245 -14.86 -12.84 -2.94
N ARG A 246 -14.57 -12.36 -4.16
CA ARG A 246 -13.85 -11.11 -4.38
C ARG A 246 -14.79 -9.91 -4.27
N ASP A 247 -15.31 -9.70 -3.10
CA ASP A 247 -16.11 -8.54 -2.74
C ASP A 247 -15.42 -7.83 -1.58
N TRP A 248 -14.84 -6.64 -1.86
CA TRP A 248 -14.10 -5.85 -0.88
C TRP A 248 -15.00 -5.23 0.21
N SER A 249 -16.30 -5.38 0.09
CA SER A 249 -17.31 -4.97 1.07
C SER A 249 -17.95 -6.16 1.82
N ARG A 250 -17.51 -7.39 1.53
CA ARG A 250 -18.09 -8.59 2.15
C ARG A 250 -17.86 -8.58 3.66
N ALA A 251 -18.95 -8.68 4.41
CA ALA A 251 -18.90 -8.88 5.84
C ALA A 251 -18.38 -10.28 6.18
N GLY A 252 -17.33 -10.35 6.99
CA GLY A 252 -16.83 -11.58 7.57
C GLY A 252 -17.66 -11.99 8.78
N ARG A 253 -17.83 -13.29 8.99
CA ARG A 253 -18.53 -13.85 10.15
C ARG A 253 -17.52 -14.44 11.11
N LEU A 254 -17.67 -14.16 12.40
CA LEU A 254 -16.73 -14.63 13.43
C LEU A 254 -16.61 -16.16 13.46
N GLU A 255 -17.71 -16.86 13.19
CA GLU A 255 -17.74 -18.33 13.17
C GLU A 255 -16.82 -18.94 12.11
N ASP A 256 -16.56 -18.20 11.04
CA ASP A 256 -15.78 -18.68 9.90
C ASP A 256 -14.27 -18.66 10.17
N PHE A 257 -13.79 -17.79 11.09
CA PHE A 257 -12.34 -17.60 11.29
C PHE A 257 -11.87 -17.53 12.74
N LEU A 258 -12.75 -17.27 13.72
CA LEU A 258 -12.35 -17.15 15.13
C LEU A 258 -11.84 -18.46 15.76
N PRO A 259 -12.35 -19.67 15.41
CA PRO A 259 -11.94 -20.91 16.08
C PRO A 259 -10.44 -21.16 16.18
N PRO A 260 -9.58 -20.92 15.17
CA PRO A 260 -8.13 -21.09 15.28
C PRO A 260 -7.46 -20.17 16.31
N PHE A 261 -8.12 -19.09 16.71
CA PHE A 261 -7.61 -18.08 17.66
C PHE A 261 -8.26 -18.17 19.03
N ALA A 262 -9.18 -19.11 19.27
CA ALA A 262 -10.01 -19.17 20.45
C ALA A 262 -9.23 -19.32 21.78
N ASP A 263 -8.04 -19.93 21.70
CA ASP A 263 -7.13 -20.17 22.83
C ASP A 263 -5.93 -19.20 22.87
N TRP A 264 -5.94 -18.12 22.06
CA TRP A 264 -4.85 -17.15 22.04
C TRP A 264 -5.02 -16.07 23.13
N HIS A 265 -4.83 -16.49 24.36
CA HIS A 265 -4.81 -15.63 25.55
C HIS A 265 -3.36 -15.47 26.00
N PHE A 266 -2.74 -14.38 25.59
CA PHE A 266 -1.36 -14.03 25.90
C PHE A 266 -1.33 -13.13 27.15
N ASP A 267 -0.23 -13.10 27.88
CA ASP A 267 -0.05 -12.17 29.01
C ASP A 267 -0.25 -10.71 28.63
N TRP A 268 0.01 -10.39 27.36
CA TRP A 268 -0.02 -9.04 26.83
C TRP A 268 -1.24 -8.76 25.89
N LEU A 269 -2.05 -9.76 25.52
CA LEU A 269 -3.23 -9.58 24.67
C LEU A 269 -4.18 -10.78 24.74
N ASP A 270 -5.47 -10.51 24.92
CA ASP A 270 -6.56 -11.44 24.63
C ASP A 270 -7.00 -11.24 23.17
N VAL A 271 -6.54 -12.13 22.29
CA VAL A 271 -6.81 -12.03 20.84
C VAL A 271 -8.29 -12.23 20.52
N PRO A 272 -9.01 -13.23 21.06
CA PRO A 272 -10.45 -13.36 20.86
C PRO A 272 -11.25 -12.13 21.30
N ALA A 273 -10.87 -11.50 22.43
CA ALA A 273 -11.54 -10.29 22.90
C ALA A 273 -11.27 -9.09 21.97
N LEU A 274 -10.03 -8.91 21.50
CA LEU A 274 -9.69 -7.88 20.50
C LEU A 274 -10.52 -8.05 19.21
N ILE A 275 -10.64 -9.27 18.69
CA ILE A 275 -11.41 -9.57 17.48
C ILE A 275 -12.89 -9.22 17.67
N ARG A 276 -13.50 -9.63 18.81
CA ARG A 276 -14.90 -9.35 19.09
C ARG A 276 -15.23 -7.90 19.37
N ALA A 277 -14.23 -7.09 19.72
CA ALA A 277 -14.39 -5.66 19.93
C ALA A 277 -14.48 -4.82 18.64
N ALA A 278 -14.35 -5.44 17.47
CA ALA A 278 -14.49 -4.74 16.20
C ALA A 278 -15.96 -4.52 15.85
N ASP A 279 -16.32 -3.30 15.44
CA ASP A 279 -17.68 -2.96 14.99
C ASP A 279 -18.08 -3.70 13.71
N SER A 280 -17.11 -4.00 12.87
CA SER A 280 -17.29 -4.73 11.62
C SER A 280 -16.04 -5.51 11.24
N VAL A 281 -16.25 -6.64 10.58
CA VAL A 281 -15.18 -7.48 10.03
C VAL A 281 -15.40 -7.59 8.52
N LEU A 282 -14.33 -7.42 7.77
CA LEU A 282 -14.34 -7.58 6.32
C LEU A 282 -13.56 -8.85 5.94
N GLU A 283 -14.06 -9.61 4.96
CA GLU A 283 -13.46 -10.84 4.48
C GLU A 283 -12.91 -10.68 3.06
N TYR A 284 -11.67 -11.10 2.84
CA TYR A 284 -11.03 -11.02 1.53
C TYR A 284 -10.22 -12.28 1.21
N PRO A 285 -10.23 -12.75 -0.05
CA PRO A 285 -9.21 -13.66 -0.51
C PRO A 285 -7.89 -12.89 -0.69
N MET A 286 -6.78 -13.46 -0.24
CA MET A 286 -5.46 -12.89 -0.51
C MET A 286 -5.07 -13.25 -1.94
N VAL A 287 -5.09 -12.26 -2.81
CA VAL A 287 -4.80 -12.41 -4.24
C VAL A 287 -3.72 -11.42 -4.68
N ASP A 288 -2.99 -11.80 -5.73
CA ASP A 288 -2.10 -10.95 -6.51
C ASP A 288 -2.25 -11.25 -8.00
N GLN A 289 -1.42 -10.62 -8.82
CA GLN A 289 -1.28 -10.99 -10.25
C GLN A 289 0.19 -11.19 -10.59
N ASP A 290 0.45 -11.94 -11.66
CA ASP A 290 1.80 -12.10 -12.14
C ASP A 290 2.35 -10.76 -12.63
N PRO A 291 3.64 -10.48 -12.38
CA PRO A 291 4.26 -9.26 -12.85
C PRO A 291 4.16 -9.13 -14.37
N LEU A 292 3.75 -7.94 -14.81
CA LEU A 292 3.71 -7.61 -16.23
C LEU A 292 5.13 -7.34 -16.78
N PRO A 293 5.42 -7.67 -18.04
CA PRO A 293 6.71 -7.40 -18.65
C PRO A 293 6.97 -5.90 -18.88
N ARG A 294 5.91 -5.10 -18.95
CA ARG A 294 5.90 -3.63 -19.05
C ARG A 294 4.56 -3.07 -18.63
N TRP A 295 4.52 -1.79 -18.28
CA TRP A 295 3.28 -1.11 -17.89
C TRP A 295 2.84 -0.08 -18.92
N SER A 296 3.79 0.36 -19.75
CA SER A 296 3.61 1.45 -20.69
C SER A 296 3.42 0.95 -22.12
N HIS A 297 2.43 1.50 -22.81
CA HIS A 297 2.10 1.22 -24.20
C HIS A 297 1.77 2.54 -24.91
N GLY A 298 2.72 3.08 -25.66
CA GLY A 298 2.58 4.39 -26.29
C GLY A 298 2.44 5.48 -25.22
N ARG A 299 1.28 6.11 -25.16
CA ARG A 299 0.97 7.23 -24.25
C ARG A 299 0.16 6.85 -23.02
N VAL A 300 -0.01 5.55 -22.79
CA VAL A 300 -0.76 5.01 -21.63
C VAL A 300 0.19 4.19 -20.78
N THR A 301 0.15 4.40 -19.47
CA THR A 301 0.86 3.59 -18.47
C THR A 301 -0.03 3.22 -17.29
N LEU A 302 0.41 2.22 -16.51
CA LEU A 302 -0.23 1.77 -15.27
C LEU A 302 0.61 2.18 -14.05
N LEU A 303 -0.05 2.34 -12.89
CA LEU A 303 0.59 2.73 -11.63
C LEU A 303 -0.08 2.05 -10.44
N GLY A 304 0.72 1.63 -9.44
CA GLY A 304 0.21 1.02 -8.21
C GLY A 304 -0.48 -0.32 -8.47
N ASP A 305 -1.60 -0.59 -7.80
CA ASP A 305 -2.30 -1.88 -7.92
C ASP A 305 -2.85 -2.16 -9.35
N ALA A 306 -2.96 -1.17 -10.21
CA ALA A 306 -3.23 -1.38 -11.63
C ALA A 306 -2.04 -2.03 -12.35
N ALA A 307 -0.82 -1.72 -11.92
CA ALA A 307 0.43 -2.22 -12.49
C ALA A 307 0.92 -3.50 -11.81
N HIS A 308 0.94 -3.53 -10.47
CA HIS A 308 1.57 -4.56 -9.67
C HIS A 308 0.77 -4.92 -8.40
N PRO A 309 -0.47 -5.43 -8.53
CA PRO A 309 -1.21 -5.89 -7.37
C PRO A 309 -0.43 -6.99 -6.64
N MET A 310 -0.28 -6.86 -5.34
CA MET A 310 0.56 -7.75 -4.53
C MET A 310 -0.14 -8.19 -3.25
N VAL A 311 0.22 -9.37 -2.75
CA VAL A 311 -0.22 -9.80 -1.42
C VAL A 311 0.34 -8.86 -0.33
N PRO A 312 -0.41 -8.54 0.75
CA PRO A 312 -0.03 -7.48 1.70
C PRO A 312 1.06 -7.89 2.71
N ARG A 313 1.79 -8.97 2.48
CA ARG A 313 2.80 -9.56 3.40
C ARG A 313 4.04 -8.71 3.54
N GLY A 314 4.24 -7.64 3.23
CA GLY A 314 5.43 -6.79 3.43
C GLY A 314 5.04 -5.33 3.63
N SER A 315 3.73 -5.04 3.71
CA SER A 315 3.21 -3.68 3.90
C SER A 315 3.67 -2.70 2.82
N ASN A 316 3.87 -3.17 1.57
CA ASN A 316 4.54 -2.38 0.53
C ASN A 316 3.63 -1.84 -0.58
N GLY A 317 2.40 -2.34 -0.77
CA GLY A 317 1.58 -1.95 -1.92
C GLY A 317 1.38 -0.44 -2.06
N ALA A 318 0.91 0.23 -1.00
CA ALA A 318 0.76 1.68 -0.99
C ALA A 318 2.10 2.41 -1.12
N GLY A 319 3.16 1.90 -0.47
CA GLY A 319 4.50 2.48 -0.54
C GLY A 319 5.06 2.47 -1.96
N GLN A 320 4.95 1.35 -2.66
CA GLN A 320 5.41 1.25 -4.05
C GLN A 320 4.61 2.15 -4.99
N ALA A 321 3.28 2.27 -4.80
CA ALA A 321 2.45 3.19 -5.59
C ALA A 321 2.84 4.66 -5.38
N ILE A 322 3.21 5.06 -4.17
CA ILE A 322 3.73 6.40 -3.86
C ILE A 322 5.07 6.65 -4.59
N ILE A 323 5.98 5.67 -4.56
CA ILE A 323 7.27 5.77 -5.25
C ILE A 323 7.07 5.82 -6.78
N ASP A 324 6.17 5.01 -7.32
CA ASP A 324 5.80 5.03 -8.74
C ASP A 324 5.36 6.43 -9.16
N ALA A 325 4.44 7.03 -8.38
CA ALA A 325 3.92 8.37 -8.64
C ALA A 325 5.04 9.43 -8.67
N ARG A 326 5.98 9.35 -7.72
CA ARG A 326 7.13 10.26 -7.64
C ARG A 326 8.09 10.07 -8.81
N TYR A 327 8.42 8.81 -9.12
CA TYR A 327 9.33 8.51 -10.24
C TYR A 327 8.74 8.94 -11.57
N LEU A 328 7.47 8.57 -11.84
CA LEU A 328 6.79 8.93 -13.08
C LEU A 328 6.71 10.45 -13.28
N ALA A 329 6.38 11.19 -12.22
CA ALA A 329 6.35 12.65 -12.28
C ALA A 329 7.74 13.24 -12.60
N GLY A 330 8.80 12.67 -12.02
CA GLY A 330 10.18 13.03 -12.33
C GLY A 330 10.58 12.73 -13.77
N ALA A 331 10.26 11.55 -14.28
CA ALA A 331 10.52 11.17 -15.67
C ALA A 331 9.80 12.11 -16.65
N LEU A 332 8.51 12.39 -16.41
CA LEU A 332 7.74 13.35 -17.21
C LEU A 332 8.30 14.78 -17.15
N GLN A 333 8.85 15.19 -15.99
CA GLN A 333 9.48 16.49 -15.82
C GLN A 333 10.79 16.63 -16.60
N HIS A 334 11.61 15.58 -16.62
CA HIS A 334 12.97 15.65 -17.17
C HIS A 334 13.02 15.29 -18.65
N ILE A 335 12.18 14.36 -19.10
CA ILE A 335 12.20 13.81 -20.47
C ILE A 335 11.12 14.47 -21.33
N GLY A 336 9.91 14.69 -20.75
CA GLY A 336 8.77 15.27 -21.46
C GLY A 336 7.52 14.41 -21.42
N LEU A 337 6.42 14.93 -21.96
CA LEU A 337 5.10 14.29 -21.94
C LEU A 337 4.93 13.32 -23.13
N GLY A 338 5.67 12.24 -23.12
CA GLY A 338 5.69 11.28 -24.22
C GLY A 338 6.05 9.85 -23.83
N PRO A 339 6.05 8.94 -24.80
CA PRO A 339 6.37 7.53 -24.61
C PRO A 339 7.75 7.31 -23.95
N GLU A 340 8.74 8.14 -24.28
CA GLU A 340 10.11 8.01 -23.78
C GLU A 340 10.19 8.13 -22.25
N ALA A 341 9.40 9.02 -21.66
CA ALA A 341 9.31 9.16 -20.19
C ALA A 341 8.62 7.95 -19.56
N LEU A 342 7.63 7.37 -20.23
CA LEU A 342 6.93 6.18 -19.78
C LEU A 342 7.81 4.92 -19.89
N GLU A 343 8.64 4.83 -20.91
CA GLU A 343 9.63 3.75 -21.07
C GLU A 343 10.74 3.85 -19.99
N ASP A 344 11.15 5.06 -19.63
CA ASP A 344 12.08 5.29 -18.53
C ASP A 344 11.49 4.86 -17.18
N TYR A 345 10.22 5.19 -16.95
CA TYR A 345 9.46 4.73 -15.79
C TYR A 345 9.37 3.19 -15.72
N ASP A 346 9.05 2.52 -16.82
CA ASP A 346 9.02 1.06 -16.90
C ASP A 346 10.38 0.45 -16.55
N ARG A 347 11.45 0.95 -17.13
CA ARG A 347 12.82 0.43 -16.96
C ARG A 347 13.23 0.40 -15.49
N GLU A 348 12.85 1.41 -14.70
CA GLU A 348 13.20 1.50 -13.29
C GLU A 348 12.22 0.73 -12.41
N ARG A 349 10.91 0.88 -12.67
CA ARG A 349 9.92 0.45 -11.70
C ARG A 349 9.41 -0.98 -11.89
N VAL A 350 9.29 -1.46 -13.12
CA VAL A 350 8.79 -2.81 -13.41
C VAL A 350 9.63 -3.86 -12.70
N ARG A 351 10.96 -3.81 -12.84
CA ARG A 351 11.86 -4.77 -12.18
C ARG A 351 11.80 -4.64 -10.67
N ALA A 352 11.91 -3.43 -10.13
CA ALA A 352 11.92 -3.20 -8.70
C ALA A 352 10.65 -3.73 -8.00
N THR A 353 9.47 -3.50 -8.60
CA THR A 353 8.20 -4.00 -8.04
C THR A 353 7.98 -5.48 -8.31
N THR A 354 8.45 -6.02 -9.43
CA THR A 354 8.47 -7.47 -9.70
C THR A 354 9.19 -8.21 -8.58
N ASP A 355 10.38 -7.76 -8.20
CA ASP A 355 11.16 -8.36 -7.13
C ASP A 355 10.39 -8.32 -5.79
N VAL A 356 9.64 -7.25 -5.50
CA VAL A 356 8.78 -7.16 -4.31
C VAL A 356 7.61 -8.15 -4.38
N VAL A 357 6.89 -8.21 -5.51
CA VAL A 357 5.76 -9.14 -5.71
C VAL A 357 6.20 -10.58 -5.50
N LEU A 358 7.31 -10.99 -6.12
CA LEU A 358 7.83 -12.36 -6.02
C LEU A 358 8.35 -12.67 -4.61
N THR A 359 9.00 -11.71 -3.94
CA THR A 359 9.47 -11.87 -2.57
C THR A 359 8.28 -11.98 -1.59
N ASN A 360 7.22 -11.22 -1.78
CA ASN A 360 6.00 -11.33 -0.98
C ASN A 360 5.34 -12.72 -1.09
N ARG A 361 5.51 -13.41 -2.22
CA ARG A 361 5.01 -14.79 -2.41
C ARG A 361 5.86 -15.82 -1.68
N THR A 362 7.17 -15.64 -1.64
CA THR A 362 8.15 -16.69 -1.27
C THR A 362 8.83 -16.44 0.07
N ASN A 363 9.36 -15.23 0.28
CA ASN A 363 10.17 -14.90 1.45
C ASN A 363 9.89 -13.49 2.00
N PRO A 364 8.62 -13.17 2.36
CA PRO A 364 8.27 -11.92 3.03
C PRO A 364 8.87 -11.86 4.44
N PRO A 365 8.78 -10.75 5.18
CA PRO A 365 9.19 -10.67 6.59
C PRO A 365 8.54 -11.75 7.47
N ASP A 366 7.33 -12.20 7.11
CA ASP A 366 6.60 -13.29 7.79
C ASP A 366 7.31 -14.66 7.70
N ALA A 367 8.34 -14.81 6.87
CA ALA A 367 9.18 -16.00 6.82
C ALA A 367 9.90 -16.27 8.18
N ILE A 368 10.08 -15.23 9.00
CA ILE A 368 10.52 -15.34 10.40
C ILE A 368 9.58 -16.27 11.18
N LEU A 369 8.27 -16.04 11.08
CA LEU A 369 7.24 -16.85 11.76
C LEU A 369 7.22 -18.28 11.24
N ARG A 370 7.29 -18.45 9.90
CA ARG A 370 7.33 -19.77 9.26
C ARG A 370 8.50 -20.60 9.76
N LEU A 371 9.70 -20.03 9.71
CA LEU A 371 10.94 -20.69 10.07
C LEU A 371 10.91 -21.22 11.51
N VAL A 372 10.47 -20.38 12.44
CA VAL A 372 10.36 -20.78 13.86
C VAL A 372 9.25 -21.82 14.05
N HIS A 373 8.08 -21.65 13.40
CA HIS A 373 7.00 -22.61 13.48
C HIS A 373 7.43 -24.01 12.97
N GLU A 374 8.10 -24.08 11.84
CA GLU A 374 8.57 -25.34 11.25
C GLU A 374 9.62 -26.02 12.14
N ARG A 375 10.62 -25.28 12.64
CA ARG A 375 11.69 -25.84 13.46
C ARG A 375 11.25 -26.23 14.87
N SER A 376 10.33 -25.48 15.48
CA SER A 376 9.78 -25.85 16.80
C SER A 376 8.69 -26.93 16.71
N GLY A 377 8.19 -27.23 15.50
CA GLY A 377 7.01 -28.06 15.27
C GLY A 377 5.74 -27.41 15.85
N GLY A 378 5.67 -26.07 15.90
CA GLY A 378 4.56 -25.30 16.47
C GLY A 378 4.44 -25.39 17.99
N ARG A 379 5.45 -25.95 18.68
CA ARG A 379 5.48 -26.11 20.15
C ARG A 379 6.08 -24.88 20.83
N PRO A 380 5.72 -24.63 22.09
CA PRO A 380 6.39 -23.60 22.88
C PRO A 380 7.87 -23.99 23.12
N PHE A 381 8.71 -22.96 23.32
CA PHE A 381 10.16 -23.11 23.57
C PHE A 381 10.57 -22.31 24.81
N GLY A 382 11.73 -22.62 25.40
CA GLY A 382 12.30 -21.84 26.50
C GLY A 382 12.93 -20.55 26.00
N ASP A 383 13.82 -20.66 25.03
CA ASP A 383 14.46 -19.54 24.34
C ASP A 383 14.40 -19.77 22.82
N VAL A 384 14.19 -18.70 22.07
CA VAL A 384 14.14 -18.78 20.59
C VAL A 384 15.48 -19.19 19.99
N VAL A 385 16.60 -18.90 20.67
CA VAL A 385 17.95 -19.26 20.17
C VAL A 385 18.18 -20.78 20.15
N ASP A 386 17.42 -21.54 20.92
CA ASP A 386 17.43 -23.01 20.87
C ASP A 386 16.73 -23.55 19.59
N VAL A 387 15.94 -22.71 18.92
CA VAL A 387 15.19 -23.05 17.71
C VAL A 387 15.84 -22.45 16.46
N VAL A 388 16.18 -21.15 16.51
CA VAL A 388 16.72 -20.37 15.38
C VAL A 388 17.69 -19.31 15.90
N GLY A 389 18.85 -19.17 15.26
CA GLY A 389 19.80 -18.10 15.58
C GLY A 389 19.25 -16.73 15.22
N ILE A 390 19.47 -15.73 16.08
CA ILE A 390 18.99 -14.34 15.90
C ILE A 390 19.51 -13.72 14.60
N GLU A 391 20.75 -14.01 14.20
CA GLU A 391 21.33 -13.50 12.96
C GLU A 391 20.61 -14.04 11.70
N GLU A 392 20.07 -15.26 11.76
CA GLU A 392 19.27 -15.84 10.68
C GLU A 392 17.93 -15.09 10.53
N LEU A 393 17.29 -14.77 11.65
CA LEU A 393 16.05 -13.97 11.67
C LEU A 393 16.29 -12.55 11.16
N ARG A 394 17.37 -11.92 11.59
CA ARG A 394 17.80 -10.58 11.12
C ARG A 394 18.05 -10.59 9.60
N ALA A 395 18.72 -11.62 9.08
CA ALA A 395 19.01 -11.71 7.64
C ALA A 395 17.74 -11.76 6.77
N ILE A 396 16.66 -12.36 7.25
CA ILE A 396 15.36 -12.35 6.55
C ILE A 396 14.82 -10.93 6.46
N SER A 397 14.78 -10.19 7.59
CA SER A 397 14.32 -8.82 7.62
C SER A 397 15.16 -7.90 6.74
N ASP A 398 16.49 -7.97 6.85
CA ASP A 398 17.42 -7.11 6.10
C ASP A 398 17.39 -7.41 4.60
N ASN A 399 17.19 -8.67 4.22
CA ASN A 399 16.99 -9.01 2.82
C ASN A 399 15.74 -8.34 2.25
N TYR A 400 14.64 -8.37 3.01
CA TYR A 400 13.40 -7.73 2.57
C TYR A 400 13.53 -6.20 2.44
N LYS A 401 14.22 -5.54 3.39
CA LYS A 401 14.51 -4.09 3.32
C LYS A 401 15.24 -3.73 2.03
N ARG A 402 16.21 -4.56 1.61
CA ARG A 402 16.96 -4.35 0.36
C ARG A 402 16.09 -4.53 -0.88
N VAL A 403 15.30 -5.59 -0.94
CA VAL A 403 14.40 -5.87 -2.07
C VAL A 403 13.34 -4.78 -2.21
N ALA A 404 12.71 -4.39 -1.11
CA ALA A 404 11.66 -3.40 -1.12
C ALA A 404 12.17 -1.94 -1.23
N GLY A 405 13.49 -1.72 -1.22
CA GLY A 405 14.11 -0.44 -1.51
C GLY A 405 14.14 0.55 -0.34
N TYR A 406 14.05 0.05 0.90
CA TYR A 406 14.17 0.90 2.09
C TYR A 406 15.33 0.52 3.01
N ASP A 407 16.39 -0.04 2.48
CA ASP A 407 17.68 -0.09 3.18
C ASP A 407 18.09 1.33 3.60
N PRO A 408 18.46 1.57 4.88
CA PRO A 408 18.68 2.92 5.39
C PRO A 408 19.75 3.70 4.64
N ALA A 409 20.88 3.08 4.30
CA ALA A 409 21.99 3.74 3.62
C ALA A 409 21.61 4.14 2.19
N ARG A 410 20.95 3.25 1.45
CA ARG A 410 20.47 3.53 0.09
C ARG A 410 19.39 4.60 0.08
N LEU A 411 18.46 4.55 1.04
CA LEU A 411 17.37 5.53 1.14
C LEU A 411 17.91 6.93 1.42
N LYS A 412 18.90 7.07 2.31
CA LYS A 412 19.54 8.33 2.64
C LYS A 412 20.33 8.92 1.47
N ALA A 413 21.00 8.08 0.69
CA ALA A 413 21.83 8.51 -0.45
C ALA A 413 21.02 8.86 -1.70
N ARG A 414 19.75 8.45 -1.78
CA ARG A 414 18.93 8.62 -2.99
C ARG A 414 18.53 10.08 -3.18
N ALA A 415 18.75 10.61 -4.37
CA ALA A 415 18.27 11.94 -4.76
C ALA A 415 16.73 11.98 -4.85
N SER A 416 16.14 13.19 -4.78
CA SER A 416 14.73 13.40 -5.06
C SER A 416 14.42 13.09 -6.54
N TYR A 417 13.28 12.45 -6.78
CA TYR A 417 12.83 12.16 -8.16
C TYR A 417 12.32 13.41 -8.88
N VAL A 418 11.71 14.35 -8.15
CA VAL A 418 11.11 15.57 -8.70
C VAL A 418 11.91 16.78 -8.26
N ARG A 419 12.36 17.61 -9.20
CA ARG A 419 12.99 18.90 -8.90
C ARG A 419 11.92 19.94 -8.59
N SER A 420 11.99 20.56 -7.41
CA SER A 420 11.12 21.67 -7.05
C SER A 420 11.36 22.89 -7.95
N ARG A 421 10.29 23.63 -8.30
CA ARG A 421 10.42 24.91 -9.04
C ARG A 421 11.34 25.93 -8.36
N ALA A 422 11.42 25.90 -7.03
CA ALA A 422 12.32 26.80 -6.29
C ALA A 422 13.80 26.59 -6.62
N ASN A 423 14.21 25.38 -7.04
CA ASN A 423 15.60 25.08 -7.40
C ASN A 423 15.94 25.40 -8.87
N ARG A 424 14.98 25.82 -9.71
CA ARG A 424 15.23 26.18 -11.12
C ARG A 424 15.87 27.57 -11.31
N THR A 425 15.83 28.43 -10.30
CA THR A 425 16.41 29.79 -10.37
C THR A 425 17.90 29.87 -10.01
N GLY A 426 18.52 28.73 -9.64
CA GLY A 426 19.93 28.66 -9.21
C GLY A 426 20.96 28.26 -10.27
N ASP A 427 20.55 27.67 -11.39
CA ASP A 427 21.45 27.13 -12.44
C ASP A 427 21.70 28.11 -13.63
N GLY A 428 21.35 29.35 -13.46
CA GLY A 428 21.54 30.40 -14.48
C GLY A 428 22.49 31.50 -14.02
N ARG A 429 23.74 31.16 -13.77
CA ARG A 429 24.89 32.14 -13.78
C ARG A 429 26.19 31.43 -14.12
#